data_aa7c31d59915d828a15d388c13e6cd3b
#
_entry.id   aa7c31d59915d828a15d388c13e6cd3b
#
_cell.length_a   1.000
_cell.length_b   1.000
_cell.length_c   1.000
_cell.angle_alpha   90.00
_cell.angle_beta   90.00
_cell.angle_gamma   90.00
#
_symmetry.space_group_name_H-M   'P 1'
#
loop_
_entity.id
_entity.type
_entity.pdbx_description
1 polymer ?
#
loop_
_entity_poly.entity_id
_entity_poly.type
_entity_poly.pdbx_seq_one_letter_code
_entity_poly.pdbx_strand_id
1 'polypeptide(L)'
;MLKRNLFLWLFALAVSFGAQAQNYEWKEAQSGGYKYKYVTHDPTNSRFYTLKNGLTVILSPTNKEPRIQCYVAVKAGSKTDPSTNTGLAHYLEHLLFKGTDKYGSLDWEKEKVQLDKIDALYEEYNHTKDAEKRKAIYKKIDSVSGVASKYAIANEYDKMMTAMGAQGTNAFTSFEKTVYTDDVPANALNKYITVQAERFRNPVLRIFHTELEAVYEEKNRSLDSDNSEVFETLFASLFKKHNYGLQTTIGTVEHLKNPSLKEIRKYFHTYYVPNNMAVVLSGDFNPDEAIAEIDKAFSYMTPKAVPQYTFEKEEPITAPIIKKVVGPDAESVSIAFRLPGNQDKEALLADLVGEILTNGKAGLIDLNLVKKQKLLGASAFAYTLIDYGVLYLSGRPLQGQSLEQVKDLMLGQIEDLKKGNFDDDLIPSIINNMKKYVIQSTESYANRANMLMDAFTDNLDWKDRVAYVNDLSKITKADIVAFANKYLGNNYVVVYKEKGQRTNVEKIEKPAITPVETNADKQSAF
;
A
#
# COMPACT_ATOMS: atom_id res chain seq x y z
N MET A 1 85.42 -27.65 -9.16
CA MET A 1 84.00 -28.04 -9.29
C MET A 1 83.15 -27.08 -8.48
N LEU A 2 82.61 -26.07 -9.17
CA LEU A 2 81.80 -25.02 -8.50
C LEU A 2 80.35 -25.47 -8.44
N LYS A 3 79.78 -25.51 -7.26
CA LYS A 3 78.34 -25.58 -7.05
C LYS A 3 77.77 -24.19 -7.00
N ARG A 4 76.97 -23.82 -7.96
CA ARG A 4 76.28 -22.54 -8.07
C ARG A 4 74.88 -22.70 -7.48
N ASN A 5 74.62 -22.12 -6.32
CA ASN A 5 73.28 -22.03 -5.70
C ASN A 5 72.50 -20.92 -6.39
N LEU A 6 71.42 -21.29 -7.05
CA LEU A 6 70.45 -20.40 -7.68
C LEU A 6 69.36 -20.11 -6.63
N PHE A 7 69.33 -18.90 -6.09
CA PHE A 7 68.27 -18.42 -5.21
C PHE A 7 67.11 -17.93 -6.11
N LEU A 8 66.02 -18.70 -6.11
CA LEU A 8 64.76 -18.31 -6.73
C LEU A 8 64.00 -17.43 -5.70
N TRP A 9 63.92 -16.13 -5.97
CA TRP A 9 63.01 -15.21 -5.29
C TRP A 9 61.62 -15.36 -5.92
N LEU A 10 60.69 -16.09 -5.24
CA LEU A 10 59.28 -16.05 -5.52
C LEU A 10 58.69 -14.76 -4.94
N PHE A 11 58.50 -13.78 -5.78
CA PHE A 11 57.64 -12.62 -5.47
C PHE A 11 56.17 -13.10 -5.49
N ALA A 12 55.63 -13.43 -4.31
CA ALA A 12 54.20 -13.60 -4.15
C ALA A 12 53.56 -12.21 -4.21
N LEU A 13 53.09 -11.80 -5.37
CA LEU A 13 52.12 -10.70 -5.46
C LEU A 13 50.83 -11.18 -4.79
N ALA A 14 50.66 -10.85 -3.52
CA ALA A 14 49.36 -10.88 -2.88
C ALA A 14 48.52 -9.76 -3.50
N VAL A 15 47.78 -10.08 -4.57
CA VAL A 15 46.69 -9.26 -5.04
C VAL A 15 45.59 -9.37 -3.99
N SER A 16 45.66 -8.48 -2.98
CA SER A 16 44.54 -8.23 -2.10
C SER A 16 43.40 -7.67 -2.96
N PHE A 17 42.49 -8.54 -3.40
CA PHE A 17 41.16 -8.09 -3.78
C PHE A 17 40.51 -7.54 -2.50
N GLY A 18 40.81 -6.31 -2.19
CA GLY A 18 39.98 -5.54 -1.28
C GLY A 18 38.60 -5.50 -1.93
N ALA A 19 37.66 -6.22 -1.35
CA ALA A 19 36.27 -5.97 -1.63
C ALA A 19 36.03 -4.50 -1.25
N GLN A 20 36.14 -3.60 -2.23
CA GLN A 20 35.71 -2.22 -2.02
C GLN A 20 34.23 -2.31 -1.67
N ALA A 21 33.90 -1.92 -0.44
CA ALA A 21 32.52 -1.79 -0.02
C ALA A 21 31.84 -0.90 -1.05
N GLN A 22 30.83 -1.44 -1.72
CA GLN A 22 30.10 -0.73 -2.78
C GLN A 22 29.46 0.50 -2.15
N ASN A 23 29.91 1.69 -2.55
CA ASN A 23 29.42 2.95 -1.99
C ASN A 23 28.22 3.43 -2.80
N TYR A 24 27.06 3.46 -2.16
CA TYR A 24 25.81 3.94 -2.75
C TYR A 24 25.65 5.42 -2.45
N GLU A 25 25.62 6.25 -3.50
CA GLU A 25 25.54 7.70 -3.35
C GLU A 25 24.52 8.29 -4.32
N TRP A 26 23.80 9.30 -3.85
CA TRP A 26 23.03 10.15 -4.73
C TRP A 26 23.97 11.00 -5.61
N LYS A 27 23.73 10.98 -6.90
CA LYS A 27 24.38 11.84 -7.89
C LYS A 27 23.35 12.64 -8.67
N GLU A 28 23.74 13.75 -9.25
CA GLU A 28 22.93 14.57 -10.12
C GLU A 28 23.43 14.47 -11.55
N ALA A 29 22.49 14.48 -12.50
CA ALA A 29 22.77 14.53 -13.93
C ALA A 29 21.70 15.36 -14.64
N GLN A 30 21.92 15.62 -15.92
CA GLN A 30 20.98 16.33 -16.77
C GLN A 30 20.89 15.63 -18.13
N SER A 31 19.67 15.45 -18.64
CA SER A 31 19.40 14.94 -19.98
C SER A 31 18.08 15.53 -20.49
N GLY A 32 17.92 15.72 -21.80
CA GLY A 32 16.70 16.26 -22.40
C GLY A 32 16.28 17.65 -21.87
N GLY A 33 17.18 18.41 -21.26
CA GLY A 33 16.86 19.70 -20.62
C GLY A 33 16.43 19.60 -19.16
N TYR A 34 16.27 18.39 -18.60
CA TYR A 34 15.81 18.14 -17.23
C TYR A 34 16.96 17.66 -16.34
N LYS A 35 17.03 18.20 -15.12
CA LYS A 35 17.92 17.70 -14.07
C LYS A 35 17.23 16.55 -13.33
N TYR A 36 17.99 15.52 -12.99
CA TYR A 36 17.54 14.40 -12.20
C TYR A 36 18.60 13.91 -11.22
N LYS A 37 18.15 13.20 -10.21
CA LYS A 37 19.00 12.44 -9.28
C LYS A 37 18.96 10.97 -9.62
N TYR A 38 20.06 10.28 -9.35
CA TYR A 38 20.14 8.82 -9.44
C TYR A 38 21.07 8.27 -8.36
N VAL A 39 20.92 7.00 -8.01
CA VAL A 39 21.81 6.33 -7.05
C VAL A 39 22.87 5.56 -7.82
N THR A 40 24.12 5.67 -7.39
CA THR A 40 25.21 4.86 -7.97
C THR A 40 24.96 3.37 -7.71
N HIS A 41 25.28 2.52 -8.70
CA HIS A 41 25.08 1.08 -8.61
C HIS A 41 23.60 0.63 -8.45
N ASP A 42 22.65 1.50 -8.74
CA ASP A 42 21.24 1.14 -8.79
C ASP A 42 20.96 0.18 -9.97
N PRO A 43 20.55 -1.08 -9.72
CA PRO A 43 20.30 -2.05 -10.78
C PRO A 43 19.07 -1.68 -11.64
N THR A 44 18.24 -0.75 -11.17
CA THR A 44 17.05 -0.30 -11.89
C THR A 44 17.33 0.85 -12.83
N ASN A 45 18.50 1.48 -12.77
CA ASN A 45 18.88 2.68 -13.53
C ASN A 45 17.85 3.82 -13.40
N SER A 46 17.26 3.98 -12.23
CA SER A 46 16.15 4.90 -12.00
C SER A 46 16.61 6.35 -11.98
N ARG A 47 15.81 7.21 -12.62
CA ARG A 47 15.98 8.67 -12.64
C ARG A 47 14.87 9.33 -11.84
N PHE A 48 15.23 10.16 -10.88
CA PHE A 48 14.31 10.86 -9.97
C PHE A 48 14.28 12.34 -10.34
N TYR A 49 13.15 12.80 -10.83
CA TYR A 49 12.90 14.19 -11.20
C TYR A 49 11.96 14.84 -10.19
N THR A 50 12.15 16.12 -9.95
CA THR A 50 11.17 16.99 -9.29
C THR A 50 10.86 18.12 -10.25
N LEU A 51 9.64 18.17 -10.77
CA LEU A 51 9.18 19.19 -11.70
C LEU A 51 9.00 20.55 -11.01
N LYS A 52 8.87 21.64 -11.79
CA LYS A 52 8.72 22.99 -11.23
C LYS A 52 7.51 23.16 -10.31
N ASN A 53 6.45 22.41 -10.58
CA ASN A 53 5.25 22.38 -9.75
C ASN A 53 5.35 21.44 -8.53
N GLY A 54 6.50 20.80 -8.31
CA GLY A 54 6.74 19.89 -7.20
C GLY A 54 6.36 18.43 -7.47
N LEU A 55 5.83 18.09 -8.65
CA LEU A 55 5.51 16.69 -8.99
C LEU A 55 6.79 15.86 -9.06
N THR A 56 6.80 14.76 -8.34
CA THR A 56 7.87 13.77 -8.45
C THR A 56 7.63 12.88 -9.67
N VAL A 57 8.66 12.65 -10.48
CA VAL A 57 8.60 11.68 -11.57
C VAL A 57 9.78 10.72 -11.44
N ILE A 58 9.48 9.42 -11.42
CA ILE A 58 10.48 8.36 -11.27
C ILE A 58 10.42 7.48 -12.51
N LEU A 59 11.53 7.44 -13.26
CA LEU A 59 11.63 6.73 -14.52
C LEU A 59 12.68 5.62 -14.44
N SER A 60 12.29 4.37 -14.65
CA SER A 60 13.17 3.20 -14.70
C SER A 60 13.09 2.51 -16.06
N PRO A 61 13.86 2.99 -17.06
CA PRO A 61 13.79 2.45 -18.42
C PRO A 61 14.38 1.04 -18.50
N THR A 62 13.70 0.16 -19.24
CA THR A 62 14.18 -1.17 -19.59
C THR A 62 13.43 -1.67 -20.83
N ASN A 63 14.15 -2.26 -21.78
CA ASN A 63 13.60 -2.72 -23.06
C ASN A 63 13.40 -4.25 -23.12
N LYS A 64 13.30 -4.92 -21.97
CA LYS A 64 13.11 -6.36 -21.91
C LYS A 64 11.75 -6.80 -22.48
N GLU A 65 10.74 -5.97 -22.29
CA GLU A 65 9.37 -6.18 -22.79
C GLU A 65 8.83 -4.88 -23.37
N PRO A 66 8.02 -4.90 -24.45
CA PRO A 66 7.49 -3.68 -25.10
C PRO A 66 6.30 -3.12 -24.33
N ARG A 67 6.38 -3.06 -23.01
CA ARG A 67 5.34 -2.60 -22.10
C ARG A 67 5.90 -1.70 -21.01
N ILE A 68 5.02 -0.98 -20.35
CA ILE A 68 5.35 -0.02 -19.29
C ILE A 68 4.37 -0.21 -18.14
N GLN A 69 4.90 -0.56 -16.97
CA GLN A 69 4.14 -0.45 -15.72
C GLN A 69 4.12 1.00 -15.28
N CYS A 70 2.94 1.50 -15.03
CA CYS A 70 2.67 2.89 -14.70
C CYS A 70 1.97 2.97 -13.34
N TYR A 71 2.42 3.89 -12.49
CA TYR A 71 1.73 4.27 -11.27
C TYR A 71 1.56 5.78 -11.21
N VAL A 72 0.38 6.22 -10.77
CA VAL A 72 0.19 7.56 -10.22
C VAL A 72 -0.11 7.37 -8.74
N ALA A 73 0.82 7.77 -7.90
CA ALA A 73 0.79 7.54 -6.48
C ALA A 73 0.59 8.84 -5.70
N VAL A 74 -0.25 8.79 -4.67
CA VAL A 74 -0.57 9.92 -3.78
C VAL A 74 -0.21 9.52 -2.36
N LYS A 75 0.55 10.35 -1.63
CA LYS A 75 0.86 10.16 -0.21
C LYS A 75 -0.33 10.54 0.66
N ALA A 76 -1.44 9.85 0.46
CA ALA A 76 -2.67 10.02 1.22
C ALA A 76 -3.45 8.71 1.19
N GLY A 77 -3.79 8.21 2.34
CA GLY A 77 -4.57 7.00 2.55
C GLY A 77 -5.47 7.16 3.76
N SER A 78 -6.03 6.09 4.26
CA SER A 78 -7.01 6.15 5.34
C SER A 78 -6.46 6.74 6.66
N LYS A 79 -5.14 6.73 6.86
CA LYS A 79 -4.52 7.41 8.01
C LYS A 79 -4.86 8.91 8.06
N THR A 80 -5.01 9.54 6.91
CA THR A 80 -5.27 10.98 6.79
C THR A 80 -6.75 11.33 6.67
N ASP A 81 -7.65 10.35 6.73
CA ASP A 81 -9.07 10.60 6.81
C ASP A 81 -9.41 11.35 8.11
N PRO A 82 -10.26 12.38 8.07
CA PRO A 82 -10.73 13.01 9.29
C PRO A 82 -11.55 12.04 10.13
N SER A 83 -11.40 12.10 11.45
CA SER A 83 -12.12 11.22 12.39
C SER A 83 -13.65 11.32 12.30
N THR A 84 -14.18 12.40 11.74
CA THR A 84 -15.61 12.61 11.50
C THR A 84 -16.14 12.05 10.19
N ASN A 85 -15.24 11.65 9.27
CA ASN A 85 -15.57 11.15 7.94
C ASN A 85 -14.49 10.17 7.48
N THR A 86 -14.50 8.95 8.01
CA THR A 86 -13.55 7.89 7.63
C THR A 86 -13.96 7.23 6.32
N GLY A 87 -12.99 6.66 5.60
CA GLY A 87 -13.19 6.01 4.31
C GLY A 87 -13.15 6.96 3.11
N LEU A 88 -12.81 8.25 3.31
CA LEU A 88 -12.77 9.22 2.21
C LEU A 88 -11.71 8.89 1.16
N ALA A 89 -10.51 8.48 1.59
CA ALA A 89 -9.44 8.09 0.68
C ALA A 89 -9.87 6.96 -0.25
N HIS A 90 -10.45 5.91 0.30
CA HIS A 90 -10.92 4.74 -0.44
C HIS A 90 -12.11 5.09 -1.35
N TYR A 91 -13.05 5.87 -0.85
CA TYR A 91 -14.20 6.25 -1.67
C TYR A 91 -13.79 7.16 -2.84
N LEU A 92 -12.87 8.09 -2.62
CA LEU A 92 -12.32 8.93 -3.68
C LEU A 92 -11.61 8.11 -4.75
N GLU A 93 -10.92 7.03 -4.36
CA GLU A 93 -10.32 6.08 -5.29
C GLU A 93 -11.34 5.59 -6.33
N HIS A 94 -12.50 5.08 -5.90
CA HIS A 94 -13.59 4.62 -6.77
C HIS A 94 -14.10 5.71 -7.70
N LEU A 95 -14.27 6.92 -7.18
CA LEU A 95 -14.85 8.04 -7.92
C LEU A 95 -13.93 8.58 -9.02
N LEU A 96 -12.61 8.41 -8.88
CA LEU A 96 -11.66 8.85 -9.90
C LEU A 96 -11.66 8.00 -11.18
N PHE A 97 -12.44 6.93 -11.24
CA PHE A 97 -12.72 6.17 -12.47
C PHE A 97 -13.95 6.69 -13.24
N LYS A 98 -14.68 7.65 -12.68
CA LYS A 98 -15.96 8.10 -13.25
C LYS A 98 -15.84 9.24 -14.25
N GLY A 99 -14.60 9.68 -14.54
CA GLY A 99 -14.30 10.71 -15.53
C GLY A 99 -14.25 12.13 -14.98
N THR A 100 -14.18 13.08 -15.90
CA THR A 100 -14.00 14.50 -15.63
C THR A 100 -15.10 15.32 -16.33
N ASP A 101 -14.95 16.63 -16.32
CA ASP A 101 -15.79 17.53 -17.12
C ASP A 101 -15.54 17.42 -18.64
N LYS A 102 -14.52 16.66 -19.10
CA LYS A 102 -14.20 16.45 -20.52
C LYS A 102 -14.57 15.06 -21.03
N TYR A 103 -14.53 14.05 -20.16
CA TYR A 103 -14.94 12.70 -20.54
C TYR A 103 -15.81 12.08 -19.43
N GLY A 104 -16.59 11.05 -19.77
CA GLY A 104 -17.56 10.42 -18.88
C GLY A 104 -18.94 11.09 -18.95
N SER A 105 -19.16 12.05 -19.84
CA SER A 105 -20.45 12.72 -20.04
C SER A 105 -20.75 12.95 -21.51
N LEU A 106 -22.04 12.82 -21.88
CA LEU A 106 -22.56 13.21 -23.18
C LEU A 106 -22.77 14.73 -23.29
N ASP A 107 -23.14 15.38 -22.19
CA ASP A 107 -23.43 16.81 -22.10
C ASP A 107 -23.13 17.30 -20.68
N TRP A 108 -21.90 17.75 -20.50
CA TRP A 108 -21.41 18.20 -19.20
C TRP A 108 -22.24 19.34 -18.60
N GLU A 109 -22.65 20.30 -19.40
CA GLU A 109 -23.38 21.47 -18.91
C GLU A 109 -24.75 21.09 -18.34
N LYS A 110 -25.43 20.13 -18.93
CA LYS A 110 -26.71 19.60 -18.42
C LYS A 110 -26.52 18.66 -17.23
N GLU A 111 -25.47 17.81 -17.29
CA GLU A 111 -25.13 16.89 -16.18
C GLU A 111 -24.79 17.68 -14.92
N LYS A 112 -23.93 18.70 -15.04
CA LYS A 112 -23.48 19.55 -13.94
C LYS A 112 -24.63 20.13 -13.13
N VAL A 113 -25.69 20.62 -13.79
CA VAL A 113 -26.86 21.16 -13.10
C VAL A 113 -27.53 20.12 -12.19
N GLN A 114 -27.53 18.85 -12.58
CA GLN A 114 -28.10 17.79 -11.76
C GLN A 114 -27.15 17.37 -10.63
N LEU A 115 -25.85 17.32 -10.90
CA LEU A 115 -24.84 17.02 -9.89
C LEU A 115 -24.79 18.09 -8.78
N ASP A 116 -24.92 19.36 -9.14
CA ASP A 116 -25.01 20.45 -8.15
C ASP A 116 -26.24 20.29 -7.22
N LYS A 117 -27.39 19.79 -7.76
CA LYS A 117 -28.56 19.46 -6.93
C LYS A 117 -28.31 18.25 -6.02
N ILE A 118 -27.65 17.23 -6.54
CA ILE A 118 -27.31 16.02 -5.78
C ILE A 118 -26.40 16.40 -4.62
N ASP A 119 -25.41 17.26 -4.84
CA ASP A 119 -24.54 17.79 -3.79
C ASP A 119 -25.32 18.46 -2.65
N ALA A 120 -26.22 19.38 -3.02
CA ALA A 120 -27.05 20.09 -2.05
C ALA A 120 -27.95 19.13 -1.25
N LEU A 121 -28.52 18.11 -1.91
CA LEU A 121 -29.36 17.10 -1.27
C LEU A 121 -28.57 16.20 -0.31
N TYR A 122 -27.33 15.80 -0.65
CA TYR A 122 -26.48 15.04 0.27
C TYR A 122 -26.07 15.85 1.51
N GLU A 123 -25.80 17.15 1.36
CA GLU A 123 -25.55 18.03 2.50
C GLU A 123 -26.81 18.18 3.40
N GLU A 124 -28.00 18.32 2.81
CA GLU A 124 -29.27 18.31 3.55
C GLU A 124 -29.48 16.97 4.27
N TYR A 125 -29.20 15.86 3.59
CA TYR A 125 -29.30 14.51 4.14
C TYR A 125 -28.37 14.32 5.36
N ASN A 126 -27.12 14.77 5.29
CA ASN A 126 -26.15 14.68 6.36
C ASN A 126 -26.56 15.47 7.63
N HIS A 127 -27.18 16.62 7.44
CA HIS A 127 -27.61 17.48 8.57
C HIS A 127 -28.98 17.07 9.13
N THR A 128 -29.72 16.18 8.46
CA THR A 128 -31.04 15.74 8.87
C THR A 128 -30.96 14.52 9.76
N LYS A 129 -31.49 14.58 10.99
CA LYS A 129 -31.52 13.45 11.95
C LYS A 129 -32.84 12.68 11.92
N ASP A 130 -33.93 13.28 11.49
CA ASP A 130 -35.25 12.68 11.42
C ASP A 130 -35.29 11.60 10.31
N ALA A 131 -35.66 10.38 10.68
CA ALA A 131 -35.59 9.23 9.77
C ALA A 131 -36.55 9.35 8.56
N GLU A 132 -37.77 9.88 8.75
CA GLU A 132 -38.73 10.02 7.66
C GLU A 132 -38.34 11.15 6.69
N LYS A 133 -37.78 12.24 7.21
CA LYS A 133 -37.22 13.31 6.37
C LYS A 133 -36.00 12.78 5.59
N ARG A 134 -35.12 12.01 6.22
CA ARG A 134 -33.99 11.38 5.53
C ARG A 134 -34.45 10.49 4.36
N LYS A 135 -35.47 9.65 4.55
CA LYS A 135 -36.06 8.86 3.48
C LYS A 135 -36.59 9.72 2.35
N ALA A 136 -37.27 10.81 2.68
CA ALA A 136 -37.81 11.73 1.68
C ALA A 136 -36.70 12.44 0.88
N ILE A 137 -35.60 12.85 1.55
CA ILE A 137 -34.43 13.44 0.87
C ILE A 137 -33.76 12.40 -0.01
N TYR A 138 -33.59 11.16 0.47
CA TYR A 138 -32.95 10.10 -0.30
C TYR A 138 -33.74 9.76 -1.59
N LYS A 139 -35.08 9.75 -1.53
CA LYS A 139 -35.94 9.61 -2.73
C LYS A 139 -35.71 10.75 -3.74
N LYS A 140 -35.45 11.99 -3.26
CA LYS A 140 -35.10 13.08 -4.16
C LYS A 140 -33.72 12.89 -4.77
N ILE A 141 -32.72 12.43 -3.97
CA ILE A 141 -31.38 12.07 -4.47
C ILE A 141 -31.50 11.02 -5.57
N ASP A 142 -32.23 9.94 -5.33
CA ASP A 142 -32.45 8.87 -6.30
C ASP A 142 -33.08 9.40 -7.60
N SER A 143 -34.13 10.20 -7.49
CA SER A 143 -34.81 10.80 -8.67
C SER A 143 -33.87 11.71 -9.47
N VAL A 144 -33.12 12.61 -8.82
CA VAL A 144 -32.18 13.52 -9.51
C VAL A 144 -31.00 12.75 -10.09
N SER A 145 -30.52 11.70 -9.40
CA SER A 145 -29.48 10.81 -9.90
C SER A 145 -29.90 10.08 -11.18
N GLY A 146 -31.17 9.64 -11.26
CA GLY A 146 -31.74 9.07 -12.49
C GLY A 146 -31.82 10.05 -13.65
N VAL A 147 -31.92 11.37 -13.36
CA VAL A 147 -31.82 12.39 -14.43
C VAL A 147 -30.38 12.63 -14.84
N ALA A 148 -29.46 12.72 -13.88
CA ALA A 148 -28.03 12.92 -14.13
C ALA A 148 -27.42 11.75 -14.93
N SER A 149 -27.81 10.51 -14.62
CA SER A 149 -27.29 9.30 -15.29
C SER A 149 -27.58 9.25 -16.80
N LYS A 150 -28.62 9.93 -17.27
CA LYS A 150 -28.91 10.04 -18.72
C LYS A 150 -27.81 10.77 -19.50
N TYR A 151 -26.99 11.53 -18.82
CA TYR A 151 -25.83 12.20 -19.41
C TYR A 151 -24.53 11.46 -19.16
N ALA A 152 -24.44 10.62 -18.13
CA ALA A 152 -23.24 9.89 -17.76
C ALA A 152 -22.90 8.80 -18.79
N ILE A 153 -21.61 8.66 -19.10
CA ILE A 153 -21.04 7.54 -19.87
C ILE A 153 -20.31 6.64 -18.87
N ALA A 154 -20.92 5.50 -18.57
CA ALA A 154 -20.30 4.56 -17.63
C ALA A 154 -19.02 3.93 -18.22
N ASN A 155 -18.03 3.74 -17.36
CA ASN A 155 -16.78 3.01 -17.64
C ASN A 155 -16.00 3.54 -18.87
N GLU A 156 -16.12 4.84 -19.19
CA GLU A 156 -15.40 5.41 -20.33
C GLU A 156 -13.88 5.36 -20.13
N TYR A 157 -13.42 5.54 -18.89
CA TYR A 157 -12.01 5.37 -18.55
C TYR A 157 -11.51 3.96 -18.92
N ASP A 158 -12.20 2.92 -18.47
CA ASP A 158 -11.81 1.52 -18.74
C ASP A 158 -11.81 1.21 -20.22
N LYS A 159 -12.76 1.79 -20.99
CA LYS A 159 -12.78 1.66 -22.44
C LYS A 159 -11.56 2.30 -23.10
N MET A 160 -11.19 3.51 -22.67
CA MET A 160 -9.98 4.17 -23.18
C MET A 160 -8.73 3.36 -22.87
N MET A 161 -8.60 2.83 -21.64
CA MET A 161 -7.48 1.97 -21.26
C MET A 161 -7.45 0.69 -22.09
N THR A 162 -8.59 0.01 -22.24
CA THR A 162 -8.72 -1.20 -23.06
C THR A 162 -8.38 -0.93 -24.53
N ALA A 163 -8.84 0.18 -25.09
CA ALA A 163 -8.55 0.57 -26.47
C ALA A 163 -7.05 0.86 -26.70
N MET A 164 -6.33 1.29 -25.67
CA MET A 164 -4.86 1.45 -25.69
C MET A 164 -4.11 0.14 -25.49
N GLY A 165 -4.78 -0.97 -25.18
CA GLY A 165 -4.15 -2.25 -24.86
C GLY A 165 -3.61 -2.32 -23.43
N ALA A 166 -4.13 -1.51 -22.53
CA ALA A 166 -3.80 -1.57 -21.10
C ALA A 166 -4.26 -2.89 -20.48
N GLN A 167 -3.50 -3.34 -19.49
CA GLN A 167 -3.80 -4.50 -18.66
C GLN A 167 -3.65 -4.10 -17.19
N GLY A 168 -4.29 -4.84 -16.29
CA GLY A 168 -4.16 -4.60 -14.86
C GLY A 168 -4.60 -3.20 -14.41
N THR A 169 -5.48 -2.53 -15.19
CA THR A 169 -6.09 -1.26 -14.79
C THR A 169 -6.79 -1.43 -13.45
N ASN A 170 -6.30 -0.75 -12.44
CA ASN A 170 -6.80 -0.86 -11.07
C ASN A 170 -6.37 0.35 -10.23
N ALA A 171 -6.81 0.38 -8.97
CA ALA A 171 -6.28 1.24 -7.94
C ALA A 171 -6.36 0.52 -6.59
N PHE A 172 -5.68 1.05 -5.60
CA PHE A 172 -5.77 0.57 -4.23
C PHE A 172 -5.49 1.69 -3.23
N THR A 173 -6.14 1.59 -2.08
CA THR A 173 -5.92 2.47 -0.94
C THR A 173 -5.42 1.66 0.25
N SER A 174 -4.44 2.20 0.97
CA SER A 174 -3.95 1.67 2.23
C SER A 174 -3.99 2.74 3.33
N PHE A 175 -3.36 2.49 4.47
CA PHE A 175 -3.21 3.52 5.51
C PHE A 175 -2.45 4.75 5.00
N GLU A 176 -1.42 4.56 4.17
CA GLU A 176 -0.43 5.59 3.81
C GLU A 176 -0.66 6.21 2.43
N LYS A 177 -1.31 5.50 1.53
CA LYS A 177 -1.29 5.83 0.10
C LYS A 177 -2.57 5.46 -0.61
N THR A 178 -2.84 6.19 -1.69
CA THR A 178 -3.76 5.80 -2.77
C THR A 178 -2.98 5.76 -4.07
N VAL A 179 -3.07 4.66 -4.80
CA VAL A 179 -2.26 4.40 -5.99
C VAL A 179 -3.15 3.91 -7.13
N TYR A 180 -2.94 4.49 -8.30
CA TYR A 180 -3.59 4.13 -9.57
C TYR A 180 -2.57 3.44 -10.45
N THR A 181 -2.93 2.28 -10.99
CA THR A 181 -2.00 1.39 -11.72
C THR A 181 -2.55 0.96 -13.06
N ASP A 182 -1.68 0.95 -14.05
CA ASP A 182 -1.94 0.44 -15.39
C ASP A 182 -0.65 -0.15 -15.96
N ASP A 183 -0.77 -1.21 -16.75
CA ASP A 183 0.31 -1.74 -17.59
C ASP A 183 -0.07 -1.48 -19.05
N VAL A 184 0.68 -0.64 -19.75
CA VAL A 184 0.36 -0.20 -21.11
C VAL A 184 1.43 -0.61 -22.12
N PRO A 185 1.07 -0.85 -23.39
CA PRO A 185 2.06 -1.01 -24.46
C PRO A 185 2.92 0.25 -24.60
N ALA A 186 4.21 0.08 -24.92
CA ALA A 186 5.18 1.16 -25.06
C ALA A 186 4.71 2.28 -26.01
N ASN A 187 4.06 1.94 -27.13
CA ASN A 187 3.53 2.89 -28.10
C ASN A 187 2.27 3.65 -27.65
N ALA A 188 1.67 3.30 -26.51
CA ALA A 188 0.50 3.97 -25.95
C ALA A 188 0.86 5.04 -24.90
N LEU A 189 2.13 5.17 -24.51
CA LEU A 189 2.55 6.00 -23.38
C LEU A 189 2.03 7.44 -23.44
N ASN A 190 2.13 8.12 -24.58
CA ASN A 190 1.70 9.51 -24.70
C ASN A 190 0.20 9.69 -24.52
N LYS A 191 -0.60 8.75 -25.05
CA LYS A 191 -2.05 8.73 -24.82
C LYS A 191 -2.36 8.47 -23.36
N TYR A 192 -1.68 7.51 -22.74
CA TYR A 192 -1.81 7.21 -21.33
C TYR A 192 -1.55 8.44 -20.47
N ILE A 193 -0.40 9.11 -20.66
CA ILE A 193 -0.04 10.34 -19.92
C ILE A 193 -1.15 11.40 -20.06
N THR A 194 -1.70 11.58 -21.27
CA THR A 194 -2.77 12.55 -21.52
C THR A 194 -4.03 12.22 -20.72
N VAL A 195 -4.47 10.96 -20.73
CA VAL A 195 -5.65 10.50 -19.98
C VAL A 195 -5.42 10.62 -18.47
N GLN A 196 -4.24 10.25 -17.97
CA GLN A 196 -3.93 10.39 -16.55
C GLN A 196 -3.90 11.86 -16.11
N ALA A 197 -3.28 12.72 -16.87
CA ALA A 197 -3.26 14.15 -16.54
C ALA A 197 -4.69 14.72 -16.49
N GLU A 198 -5.56 14.35 -17.41
CA GLU A 198 -6.96 14.78 -17.40
C GLU A 198 -7.72 14.19 -16.20
N ARG A 199 -7.51 12.89 -15.84
CA ARG A 199 -8.14 12.22 -14.70
C ARG A 199 -7.99 13.01 -13.38
N PHE A 200 -6.81 13.58 -13.14
CA PHE A 200 -6.51 14.33 -11.90
C PHE A 200 -6.75 15.83 -12.02
N ARG A 201 -7.20 16.33 -13.19
CA ARG A 201 -7.42 17.77 -13.39
C ARG A 201 -8.68 18.26 -12.70
N ASN A 202 -9.79 17.61 -12.98
CA ASN A 202 -11.10 17.98 -12.45
C ASN A 202 -12.02 16.76 -12.42
N PRO A 203 -11.80 15.81 -11.51
CA PRO A 203 -12.64 14.62 -11.40
C PRO A 203 -14.07 15.00 -11.02
N VAL A 204 -15.02 14.37 -11.67
CA VAL A 204 -16.44 14.58 -11.44
C VAL A 204 -17.03 13.40 -10.67
N LEU A 205 -17.66 13.68 -9.52
CA LEU A 205 -18.25 12.67 -8.65
C LEU A 205 -19.62 12.21 -9.18
N ARG A 206 -19.63 11.65 -10.41
CA ARG A 206 -20.86 11.16 -11.05
C ARG A 206 -21.21 9.74 -10.62
N ILE A 207 -22.48 9.38 -10.78
CA ILE A 207 -23.03 8.06 -10.40
C ILE A 207 -22.72 7.72 -8.94
N PHE A 208 -22.62 8.74 -8.10
CA PHE A 208 -22.16 8.64 -6.71
C PHE A 208 -22.96 7.62 -5.88
N HIS A 209 -24.27 7.60 -5.99
CA HIS A 209 -25.12 6.70 -5.19
C HIS A 209 -24.93 5.22 -5.59
N THR A 210 -24.64 4.92 -6.86
CA THR A 210 -24.33 3.56 -7.31
C THR A 210 -22.96 3.10 -6.78
N GLU A 211 -21.97 4.00 -6.76
CA GLU A 211 -20.66 3.69 -6.16
C GLU A 211 -20.77 3.52 -4.65
N LEU A 212 -21.62 4.28 -3.99
CA LEU A 212 -21.90 4.11 -2.58
C LEU A 212 -22.43 2.70 -2.28
N GLU A 213 -23.28 2.14 -3.14
CA GLU A 213 -23.72 0.74 -3.00
C GLU A 213 -22.56 -0.25 -3.14
N ALA A 214 -21.65 -0.03 -4.09
CA ALA A 214 -20.48 -0.89 -4.24
C ALA A 214 -19.62 -0.88 -2.96
N VAL A 215 -19.35 0.30 -2.39
CA VAL A 215 -18.60 0.44 -1.14
C VAL A 215 -19.36 -0.19 0.05
N TYR A 216 -20.70 -0.10 0.08
CA TYR A 216 -21.50 -0.79 1.10
C TYR A 216 -21.35 -2.31 1.01
N GLU A 217 -21.35 -2.88 -0.20
CA GLU A 217 -21.14 -4.32 -0.40
C GLU A 217 -19.74 -4.75 0.02
N GLU A 218 -18.73 -3.94 -0.26
CA GLU A 218 -17.37 -4.21 0.18
C GLU A 218 -17.26 -4.17 1.71
N LYS A 219 -17.89 -3.18 2.36
CA LYS A 219 -17.94 -3.11 3.82
C LYS A 219 -18.67 -4.32 4.40
N ASN A 220 -19.82 -4.71 3.83
CA ASN A 220 -20.56 -5.89 4.30
C ASN A 220 -19.73 -7.17 4.14
N ARG A 221 -18.98 -7.32 3.03
CA ARG A 221 -18.02 -8.43 2.84
C ARG A 221 -16.89 -8.41 3.87
N SER A 222 -16.34 -7.22 4.17
CA SER A 222 -15.35 -7.06 5.24
C SER A 222 -15.91 -7.48 6.61
N LEU A 223 -17.15 -7.09 6.92
CA LEU A 223 -17.83 -7.47 8.16
C LEU A 223 -18.13 -8.99 8.23
N ASP A 224 -18.29 -9.66 7.10
CA ASP A 224 -18.47 -11.11 7.03
C ASP A 224 -17.15 -11.90 7.12
N SER A 225 -15.99 -11.24 7.01
CA SER A 225 -14.67 -11.87 7.04
C SER A 225 -14.11 -11.98 8.45
N ASP A 226 -13.85 -13.22 8.91
CA ASP A 226 -13.19 -13.46 10.20
C ASP A 226 -11.79 -12.88 10.25
N ASN A 227 -11.05 -12.94 9.13
CA ASN A 227 -9.70 -12.39 9.03
C ASN A 227 -9.69 -10.87 9.15
N SER A 228 -10.68 -10.19 8.56
CA SER A 228 -10.83 -8.73 8.70
C SER A 228 -11.09 -8.34 10.15
N GLU A 229 -11.98 -9.05 10.83
CA GLU A 229 -12.29 -8.79 12.24
C GLU A 229 -11.10 -9.06 13.17
N VAL A 230 -10.33 -10.13 12.91
CA VAL A 230 -9.09 -10.42 13.64
C VAL A 230 -8.06 -9.30 13.43
N PHE A 231 -7.87 -8.85 12.18
CA PHE A 231 -6.93 -7.78 11.86
C PHE A 231 -7.35 -6.45 12.51
N GLU A 232 -8.61 -6.05 12.36
CA GLU A 232 -9.14 -4.82 12.98
C GLU A 232 -9.03 -4.89 14.52
N THR A 233 -9.32 -6.05 15.14
CA THR A 233 -9.20 -6.25 16.58
C THR A 233 -7.74 -6.12 17.07
N LEU A 234 -6.79 -6.70 16.32
CA LEU A 234 -5.36 -6.57 16.61
C LEU A 234 -4.91 -5.11 16.51
N PHE A 235 -5.22 -4.43 15.40
CA PHE A 235 -4.79 -3.06 15.17
C PHE A 235 -5.43 -2.09 16.17
N ALA A 236 -6.72 -2.20 16.46
CA ALA A 236 -7.39 -1.42 17.50
C ALA A 236 -6.84 -1.67 18.92
N SER A 237 -6.26 -2.84 19.17
CA SER A 237 -5.62 -3.16 20.45
C SER A 237 -4.19 -2.65 20.53
N LEU A 238 -3.45 -2.66 19.41
CA LEU A 238 -2.08 -2.16 19.32
C LEU A 238 -2.02 -0.63 19.29
N PHE A 239 -2.98 0.01 18.59
CA PHE A 239 -2.97 1.44 18.29
C PHE A 239 -4.26 2.11 18.81
N LYS A 240 -4.20 2.66 20.01
CA LYS A 240 -5.37 3.30 20.69
C LYS A 240 -5.46 4.80 20.44
N LYS A 241 -4.37 5.40 19.97
CA LYS A 241 -4.24 6.86 19.72
C LYS A 241 -3.96 7.15 18.25
N HIS A 242 -3.39 6.19 17.52
CA HIS A 242 -3.03 6.32 16.12
C HIS A 242 -4.15 5.82 15.20
N ASN A 243 -4.32 6.46 14.05
CA ASN A 243 -5.35 6.10 13.07
C ASN A 243 -5.18 4.70 12.47
N TYR A 244 -4.04 4.03 12.63
CA TYR A 244 -3.91 2.61 12.27
C TYR A 244 -4.89 1.70 13.04
N GLY A 245 -5.27 2.08 14.25
CA GLY A 245 -6.22 1.31 15.06
C GLY A 245 -7.55 2.00 15.31
N LEU A 246 -7.62 3.33 15.09
CA LEU A 246 -8.84 4.08 15.35
C LEU A 246 -9.84 4.02 14.19
N GLN A 247 -9.36 3.73 12.97
CA GLN A 247 -10.21 3.70 11.79
C GLN A 247 -9.71 2.67 10.76
N THR A 248 -10.64 2.16 9.95
CA THR A 248 -10.34 1.22 8.88
C THR A 248 -10.25 1.93 7.54
N THR A 249 -9.55 1.33 6.57
CA THR A 249 -9.39 1.93 5.24
C THR A 249 -10.72 2.15 4.54
N ILE A 250 -11.66 1.24 4.69
CA ILE A 250 -12.99 1.36 4.11
C ILE A 250 -13.91 2.33 4.87
N GLY A 251 -13.53 2.73 6.07
CA GLY A 251 -14.33 3.59 6.93
C GLY A 251 -15.32 2.85 7.83
N THR A 252 -15.99 3.60 8.71
CA THR A 252 -17.02 3.09 9.62
C THR A 252 -18.38 2.99 8.93
N VAL A 253 -19.23 2.08 9.42
CA VAL A 253 -20.63 1.95 8.96
C VAL A 253 -21.39 3.28 9.08
N GLU A 254 -21.18 4.00 10.18
CA GLU A 254 -21.83 5.29 10.43
C GLU A 254 -21.46 6.34 9.38
N HIS A 255 -20.16 6.47 9.07
CA HIS A 255 -19.69 7.46 8.10
C HIS A 255 -20.11 7.09 6.68
N LEU A 256 -20.09 5.82 6.32
CA LEU A 256 -20.59 5.36 5.03
C LEU A 256 -22.09 5.61 4.85
N LYS A 257 -22.90 5.49 5.91
CA LYS A 257 -24.33 5.85 5.89
C LYS A 257 -24.58 7.37 5.79
N ASN A 258 -23.55 8.20 6.02
CA ASN A 258 -23.62 9.66 5.99
C ASN A 258 -22.53 10.27 5.10
N PRO A 259 -22.46 9.90 3.79
CA PRO A 259 -21.40 10.37 2.92
C PRO A 259 -21.50 11.88 2.67
N SER A 260 -20.37 12.58 2.61
CA SER A 260 -20.28 14.00 2.27
C SER A 260 -19.45 14.19 1.01
N LEU A 261 -20.09 14.57 -0.08
CA LEU A 261 -19.45 14.93 -1.35
C LEU A 261 -18.50 16.12 -1.17
N LYS A 262 -18.87 17.06 -0.28
CA LYS A 262 -18.05 18.21 0.06
C LYS A 262 -16.73 17.81 0.73
N GLU A 263 -16.77 16.91 1.70
CA GLU A 263 -15.54 16.42 2.36
C GLU A 263 -14.68 15.56 1.40
N ILE A 264 -15.29 14.79 0.50
CA ILE A 264 -14.56 14.06 -0.55
C ILE A 264 -13.81 15.04 -1.46
N ARG A 265 -14.46 16.11 -1.95
CA ARG A 265 -13.78 17.14 -2.76
C ARG A 265 -12.69 17.88 -1.98
N LYS A 266 -12.95 18.19 -0.71
CA LYS A 266 -11.96 18.82 0.16
C LYS A 266 -10.74 17.91 0.34
N TYR A 267 -10.94 16.61 0.53
CA TYR A 267 -9.87 15.61 0.60
C TYR A 267 -9.05 15.59 -0.69
N PHE A 268 -9.71 15.54 -1.85
CA PHE A 268 -9.05 15.63 -3.14
C PHE A 268 -8.21 16.90 -3.26
N HIS A 269 -8.79 18.08 -3.03
CA HIS A 269 -8.06 19.36 -3.15
C HIS A 269 -6.95 19.55 -2.12
N THR A 270 -6.96 18.80 -1.03
CA THR A 270 -5.92 18.84 0.01
C THR A 270 -4.74 17.96 -0.33
N TYR A 271 -4.98 16.74 -0.79
CA TYR A 271 -3.95 15.73 -0.91
C TYR A 271 -3.52 15.42 -2.34
N TYR A 272 -4.37 15.63 -3.35
CA TYR A 272 -4.06 15.39 -4.76
C TYR A 272 -3.42 16.62 -5.40
N VAL A 273 -2.28 16.99 -4.85
CA VAL A 273 -1.47 18.15 -5.28
C VAL A 273 -0.08 17.66 -5.71
N PRO A 274 0.56 18.32 -6.69
CA PRO A 274 1.75 17.76 -7.33
C PRO A 274 2.89 17.47 -6.36
N ASN A 275 3.08 18.29 -5.35
CA ASN A 275 4.12 18.07 -4.32
C ASN A 275 3.79 16.94 -3.31
N ASN A 276 2.67 16.26 -3.46
CA ASN A 276 2.26 15.08 -2.71
C ASN A 276 2.05 13.84 -3.60
N MET A 277 2.37 13.96 -4.88
CA MET A 277 2.13 12.92 -5.89
C MET A 277 3.40 12.53 -6.62
N ALA A 278 3.40 11.31 -7.15
CA ALA A 278 4.41 10.86 -8.08
C ALA A 278 3.80 10.15 -9.30
N VAL A 279 4.44 10.33 -10.46
CA VAL A 279 4.28 9.46 -11.62
C VAL A 279 5.50 8.55 -11.67
N VAL A 280 5.27 7.23 -11.63
CA VAL A 280 6.31 6.21 -11.66
C VAL A 280 6.13 5.34 -12.88
N LEU A 281 7.14 5.28 -13.74
CA LEU A 281 7.15 4.48 -14.96
C LEU A 281 8.34 3.53 -14.96
N SER A 282 8.10 2.27 -15.29
CA SER A 282 9.17 1.32 -15.58
C SER A 282 8.80 0.47 -16.78
N GLY A 283 9.70 0.36 -17.76
CA GLY A 283 9.49 -0.39 -19.00
C GLY A 283 10.18 0.24 -20.20
N ASP A 284 9.63 -0.03 -21.38
CA ASP A 284 10.23 0.34 -22.67
C ASP A 284 9.78 1.74 -23.13
N PHE A 285 10.57 2.73 -22.81
CA PHE A 285 10.35 4.13 -23.22
C PHE A 285 11.67 4.94 -23.23
N ASN A 286 11.65 6.05 -23.96
CA ASN A 286 12.72 7.06 -23.89
C ASN A 286 12.47 7.98 -22.69
N PRO A 287 13.35 8.02 -21.67
CA PRO A 287 13.15 8.84 -20.48
C PRO A 287 13.08 10.35 -20.75
N ASP A 288 13.81 10.85 -21.75
CA ASP A 288 13.85 12.28 -22.06
C ASP A 288 12.55 12.75 -22.74
N GLU A 289 11.94 11.90 -23.55
CA GLU A 289 10.62 12.13 -24.11
C GLU A 289 9.52 12.00 -23.05
N ALA A 290 9.59 10.96 -22.22
CA ALA A 290 8.60 10.72 -21.18
C ALA A 290 8.53 11.85 -20.16
N ILE A 291 9.69 12.37 -19.69
CA ILE A 291 9.70 13.48 -18.73
C ILE A 291 9.13 14.76 -19.33
N ALA A 292 9.41 15.05 -20.61
CA ALA A 292 8.89 16.23 -21.29
C ALA A 292 7.36 16.17 -21.47
N GLU A 293 6.82 15.00 -21.85
CA GLU A 293 5.38 14.81 -21.98
C GLU A 293 4.66 14.88 -20.62
N ILE A 294 5.24 14.30 -19.56
CA ILE A 294 4.68 14.38 -18.20
C ILE A 294 4.69 15.84 -17.70
N ASP A 295 5.79 16.57 -17.84
CA ASP A 295 5.90 17.98 -17.42
C ASP A 295 4.84 18.84 -18.12
N LYS A 296 4.69 18.67 -19.44
CA LYS A 296 3.68 19.35 -20.22
C LYS A 296 2.26 18.98 -19.78
N ALA A 297 1.96 17.69 -19.63
CA ALA A 297 0.62 17.20 -19.34
C ALA A 297 0.14 17.62 -17.93
N PHE A 298 1.01 17.56 -16.93
CA PHE A 298 0.70 17.91 -15.53
C PHE A 298 1.04 19.36 -15.15
N SER A 299 1.41 20.22 -16.12
CA SER A 299 1.76 21.63 -15.90
C SER A 299 0.66 22.49 -15.26
N TYR A 300 -0.60 22.07 -15.39
CA TYR A 300 -1.77 22.75 -14.79
C TYR A 300 -1.81 22.64 -13.26
N MET A 301 -1.14 21.64 -12.68
CA MET A 301 -1.19 21.41 -11.24
C MET A 301 -0.40 22.47 -10.48
N THR A 302 -0.98 22.97 -9.39
CA THR A 302 -0.36 23.96 -8.52
C THR A 302 -0.04 23.35 -7.16
N PRO A 303 1.20 23.48 -6.66
CA PRO A 303 1.58 22.96 -5.36
C PRO A 303 0.84 23.68 -4.22
N LYS A 304 0.53 22.94 -3.18
CA LYS A 304 -0.11 23.45 -1.96
C LYS A 304 0.55 22.83 -0.74
N ALA A 305 0.44 23.51 0.40
CA ALA A 305 0.82 22.92 1.68
C ALA A 305 -0.10 21.73 1.99
N VAL A 306 0.50 20.57 2.27
CA VAL A 306 -0.21 19.35 2.66
C VAL A 306 -0.14 19.26 4.19
N PRO A 307 -1.29 19.09 4.88
CA PRO A 307 -1.29 18.90 6.33
C PRO A 307 -0.43 17.70 6.72
N GLN A 308 0.43 17.90 7.70
CA GLN A 308 1.20 16.80 8.30
C GLN A 308 0.28 16.02 9.24
N TYR A 309 0.25 14.69 9.09
CA TYR A 309 -0.43 13.86 10.07
C TYR A 309 0.34 13.90 11.39
N THR A 310 -0.36 14.25 12.47
CA THR A 310 0.19 14.31 13.82
C THR A 310 -0.63 13.42 14.74
N PHE A 311 0.04 12.72 15.63
CA PHE A 311 -0.61 11.80 16.57
C PHE A 311 0.09 11.83 17.92
N GLU A 312 -0.63 11.45 18.97
CA GLU A 312 -0.03 11.18 20.28
C GLU A 312 0.67 9.82 20.22
N LYS A 313 1.86 9.76 20.84
CA LYS A 313 2.59 8.49 20.95
C LYS A 313 1.77 7.46 21.72
N GLU A 314 1.76 6.26 21.21
CA GLU A 314 1.11 5.13 21.87
C GLU A 314 1.76 4.80 23.23
N GLU A 315 0.94 4.55 24.23
CA GLU A 315 1.44 4.08 25.52
C GLU A 315 2.08 2.68 25.37
N PRO A 316 3.11 2.38 26.17
CA PRO A 316 3.68 1.04 26.19
C PRO A 316 2.63 -0.01 26.60
N ILE A 317 2.61 -1.13 25.89
CA ILE A 317 1.87 -2.31 26.35
C ILE A 317 2.74 -3.00 27.40
N THR A 318 2.25 -3.07 28.63
CA THR A 318 3.02 -3.61 29.78
C THR A 318 2.64 -5.03 30.16
N ALA A 319 1.53 -5.54 29.61
CA ALA A 319 1.03 -6.90 29.83
C ALA A 319 0.27 -7.37 28.57
N PRO A 320 0.18 -8.70 28.34
CA PRO A 320 -0.55 -9.24 27.20
C PRO A 320 -2.00 -8.78 27.16
N ILE A 321 -2.43 -8.32 25.99
CA ILE A 321 -3.84 -7.97 25.71
C ILE A 321 -4.48 -9.16 25.02
N ILE A 322 -5.49 -9.76 25.66
CA ILE A 322 -6.19 -10.94 25.14
C ILE A 322 -7.54 -10.51 24.57
N LYS A 323 -7.83 -10.94 23.35
CA LYS A 323 -9.08 -10.71 22.63
C LYS A 323 -9.60 -12.01 22.06
N LYS A 324 -10.91 -12.03 21.78
CA LYS A 324 -11.61 -13.14 21.13
C LYS A 324 -12.43 -12.62 19.96
N VAL A 325 -12.39 -13.36 18.88
CA VAL A 325 -13.23 -13.18 17.69
C VAL A 325 -13.95 -14.52 17.44
N VAL A 326 -15.25 -14.45 17.20
CA VAL A 326 -16.07 -15.65 16.91
C VAL A 326 -16.59 -15.54 15.49
N GLY A 327 -16.38 -16.58 14.71
CA GLY A 327 -16.87 -16.61 13.33
C GLY A 327 -16.87 -18.02 12.72
N PRO A 328 -17.44 -18.18 11.52
CA PRO A 328 -17.66 -19.50 10.90
C PRO A 328 -16.39 -20.22 10.44
N ASP A 329 -15.31 -19.50 10.19
CA ASP A 329 -14.05 -20.09 9.69
C ASP A 329 -13.35 -20.95 10.76
N ALA A 330 -12.31 -21.66 10.34
CA ALA A 330 -11.53 -22.51 11.24
C ALA A 330 -10.85 -21.68 12.34
N GLU A 331 -10.61 -22.33 13.48
CA GLU A 331 -9.94 -21.73 14.63
C GLU A 331 -8.50 -21.32 14.31
N SER A 332 -8.06 -20.21 14.88
CA SER A 332 -6.68 -19.73 14.76
C SER A 332 -6.28 -18.83 15.93
N VAL A 333 -4.98 -18.65 16.10
CA VAL A 333 -4.39 -17.68 17.03
C VAL A 333 -3.59 -16.68 16.23
N SER A 334 -3.82 -15.41 16.49
CA SER A 334 -3.00 -14.31 15.94
C SER A 334 -2.33 -13.56 17.09
N ILE A 335 -1.02 -13.37 17.00
CA ILE A 335 -0.22 -12.63 17.99
C ILE A 335 0.46 -11.47 17.27
N ALA A 336 0.48 -10.31 17.89
CA ALA A 336 1.13 -9.14 17.32
C ALA A 336 1.90 -8.34 18.36
N PHE A 337 3.12 -7.94 17.98
CA PHE A 337 3.98 -7.03 18.74
C PHE A 337 4.08 -5.71 17.98
N ARG A 338 3.95 -4.59 18.69
CA ARG A 338 4.18 -3.27 18.10
C ARG A 338 5.68 -3.00 17.98
N LEU A 339 6.11 -2.61 16.79
CA LEU A 339 7.49 -2.29 16.44
C LEU A 339 7.63 -0.81 16.05
N PRO A 340 8.87 -0.28 15.96
CA PRO A 340 9.11 1.03 15.37
C PRO A 340 8.70 1.07 13.89
N GLY A 341 8.38 2.27 13.39
CA GLY A 341 8.08 2.51 11.98
C GLY A 341 9.31 2.48 11.08
N ASN A 342 9.09 2.60 9.78
CA ASN A 342 10.12 2.44 8.74
C ASN A 342 11.20 3.52 8.75
N GLN A 343 10.99 4.64 9.45
CA GLN A 343 11.98 5.71 9.61
C GLN A 343 13.01 5.40 10.70
N ASP A 344 12.78 4.37 11.50
CA ASP A 344 13.73 3.92 12.52
C ASP A 344 14.73 2.94 11.90
N LYS A 345 16.02 3.10 12.24
CA LYS A 345 17.09 2.21 11.73
C LYS A 345 16.89 0.75 12.15
N GLU A 346 16.22 0.51 13.27
CA GLU A 346 15.93 -0.83 13.75
C GLU A 346 14.81 -1.52 12.96
N ALA A 347 14.04 -0.78 12.13
CA ALA A 347 13.03 -1.39 11.25
C ALA A 347 13.62 -2.44 10.28
N LEU A 348 14.88 -2.26 9.87
CA LEU A 348 15.63 -3.24 9.07
C LEU A 348 15.73 -4.62 9.75
N LEU A 349 15.81 -4.65 11.08
CA LEU A 349 15.89 -5.89 11.85
C LEU A 349 14.53 -6.62 11.90
N ALA A 350 13.43 -5.91 11.78
CA ALA A 350 12.09 -6.49 11.84
C ALA A 350 11.85 -7.50 10.71
N ASP A 351 12.24 -7.15 9.48
CA ASP A 351 12.11 -8.04 8.32
C ASP A 351 12.93 -9.31 8.51
N LEU A 352 14.18 -9.16 8.98
CA LEU A 352 15.09 -10.29 9.22
C LEU A 352 14.58 -11.19 10.35
N VAL A 353 14.00 -10.61 11.41
CA VAL A 353 13.34 -11.36 12.49
C VAL A 353 12.16 -12.17 11.95
N GLY A 354 11.33 -11.58 11.07
CA GLY A 354 10.26 -12.30 10.40
C GLY A 354 10.77 -13.53 9.64
N GLU A 355 11.82 -13.36 8.85
CA GLU A 355 12.46 -14.44 8.07
C GLU A 355 13.14 -15.51 8.93
N ILE A 356 13.72 -15.13 10.07
CA ILE A 356 14.31 -16.11 11.04
C ILE A 356 13.19 -16.95 11.67
N LEU A 357 12.03 -16.35 11.93
CA LEU A 357 10.87 -17.07 12.44
C LEU A 357 10.22 -17.95 11.37
N THR A 358 10.00 -17.42 10.17
CA THR A 358 9.33 -18.13 9.08
C THR A 358 9.87 -17.69 7.72
N ASN A 359 10.49 -18.62 6.99
CA ASN A 359 10.93 -18.41 5.61
C ASN A 359 10.50 -19.56 4.67
N GLY A 360 9.60 -20.43 5.14
CA GLY A 360 9.08 -21.58 4.42
C GLY A 360 10.04 -22.77 4.33
N LYS A 361 11.24 -22.68 4.89
CA LYS A 361 12.28 -23.73 4.78
C LYS A 361 12.95 -24.07 6.11
N ALA A 362 13.56 -23.10 6.75
CA ALA A 362 14.46 -23.27 7.89
C ALA A 362 14.22 -22.28 9.04
N GLY A 363 13.13 -21.52 9.00
CA GLY A 363 12.73 -20.66 10.10
C GLY A 363 12.39 -21.47 11.35
N LEU A 364 12.50 -20.84 12.52
CA LEU A 364 12.20 -21.48 13.81
C LEU A 364 10.82 -22.12 13.84
N ILE A 365 9.81 -21.37 13.38
CA ILE A 365 8.40 -21.86 13.29
C ILE A 365 8.33 -22.99 12.26
N ASP A 366 8.97 -22.85 11.09
CA ASP A 366 8.96 -23.87 10.05
C ASP A 366 9.49 -25.20 10.56
N LEU A 367 10.68 -25.19 11.22
CA LEU A 367 11.36 -26.40 11.69
C LEU A 367 10.69 -26.98 12.92
N ASN A 368 10.37 -26.15 13.91
CA ASN A 368 10.00 -26.60 15.24
C ASN A 368 8.49 -26.87 15.38
N LEU A 369 7.66 -26.21 14.59
CA LEU A 369 6.21 -26.32 14.73
C LEU A 369 5.56 -26.99 13.50
N VAL A 370 5.82 -26.47 12.28
CA VAL A 370 5.14 -26.95 11.08
C VAL A 370 5.72 -28.31 10.63
N LYS A 371 7.04 -28.42 10.44
CA LYS A 371 7.68 -29.69 10.00
C LYS A 371 7.58 -30.80 11.05
N LYS A 372 7.57 -30.45 12.34
CA LYS A 372 7.34 -31.41 13.43
C LYS A 372 5.85 -31.71 13.67
N GLN A 373 4.95 -31.18 12.81
CA GLN A 373 3.52 -31.38 12.91
C GLN A 373 2.93 -31.05 14.30
N LYS A 374 3.45 -30.02 14.96
CA LYS A 374 2.91 -29.53 16.23
C LYS A 374 1.77 -28.53 16.03
N LEU A 375 1.67 -27.92 14.85
CA LEU A 375 0.58 -27.07 14.39
C LEU A 375 0.20 -27.47 12.96
N LEU A 376 -1.06 -27.24 12.60
CA LEU A 376 -1.54 -27.45 11.24
C LEU A 376 -0.87 -26.48 10.25
N GLY A 377 -0.55 -25.29 10.71
CA GLY A 377 0.19 -24.26 9.97
C GLY A 377 0.49 -23.09 10.90
N ALA A 378 1.61 -22.43 10.67
CA ALA A 378 1.96 -21.21 11.36
C ALA A 378 2.88 -20.36 10.49
N SER A 379 2.86 -19.03 10.70
CA SER A 379 3.68 -18.07 10.00
C SER A 379 4.00 -16.86 10.89
N ALA A 380 5.07 -16.15 10.56
CA ALA A 380 5.40 -14.86 11.14
C ALA A 380 5.93 -13.94 10.04
N PHE A 381 5.61 -12.66 10.10
CA PHE A 381 6.17 -11.64 9.21
C PHE A 381 6.13 -10.27 9.86
N ALA A 382 7.03 -9.38 9.45
CA ALA A 382 6.98 -7.98 9.81
C ALA A 382 6.09 -7.21 8.82
N TYR A 383 5.26 -6.33 9.34
CA TYR A 383 4.46 -5.38 8.58
C TYR A 383 4.84 -3.97 9.02
N THR A 384 5.73 -3.34 8.25
CA THR A 384 6.33 -2.06 8.61
C THR A 384 5.62 -0.93 7.87
N LEU A 385 5.02 -0.01 8.63
CA LEU A 385 4.37 1.21 8.16
C LEU A 385 5.26 2.43 8.48
N ILE A 386 4.83 3.64 8.08
CA ILE A 386 5.66 4.85 8.29
C ILE A 386 5.89 5.12 9.77
N ASP A 387 4.82 5.14 10.58
CA ASP A 387 4.89 5.61 11.96
C ASP A 387 5.16 4.48 12.97
N TYR A 388 4.69 3.28 12.69
CA TYR A 388 4.87 2.07 13.50
C TYR A 388 5.03 0.85 12.60
N GLY A 389 5.56 -0.24 13.17
CA GLY A 389 5.56 -1.56 12.59
C GLY A 389 4.85 -2.57 13.48
N VAL A 390 4.61 -3.75 12.95
CA VAL A 390 4.01 -4.89 13.65
C VAL A 390 4.75 -6.16 13.27
N LEU A 391 5.21 -6.93 14.25
CA LEU A 391 5.54 -8.33 14.02
C LEU A 391 4.26 -9.14 14.25
N TYR A 392 3.75 -9.75 13.19
CA TYR A 392 2.54 -10.55 13.20
C TYR A 392 2.87 -12.03 13.13
N LEU A 393 2.26 -12.83 14.01
CA LEU A 393 2.35 -14.28 14.00
C LEU A 393 0.93 -14.86 13.90
N SER A 394 0.77 -15.93 13.12
CA SER A 394 -0.49 -16.67 12.99
C SER A 394 -0.24 -18.17 13.15
N GLY A 395 -1.12 -18.85 13.87
CA GLY A 395 -1.05 -20.30 14.08
C GLY A 395 -2.43 -20.96 14.03
N ARG A 396 -2.48 -22.15 13.42
CA ARG A 396 -3.69 -22.97 13.32
C ARG A 396 -3.53 -24.24 14.13
N PRO A 397 -4.50 -24.58 15.01
CA PRO A 397 -4.45 -25.76 15.86
C PRO A 397 -4.55 -27.06 15.04
N LEU A 398 -3.98 -28.13 15.58
CA LEU A 398 -4.35 -29.49 15.23
C LEU A 398 -5.73 -29.83 15.82
N GLN A 399 -6.33 -30.93 15.36
CA GLN A 399 -7.58 -31.38 15.91
C GLN A 399 -7.44 -31.68 17.42
N GLY A 400 -8.31 -31.06 18.23
CA GLY A 400 -8.31 -31.22 19.69
C GLY A 400 -7.24 -30.42 20.44
N GLN A 401 -6.44 -29.60 19.75
CA GLN A 401 -5.47 -28.72 20.37
C GLN A 401 -6.11 -27.40 20.79
N SER A 402 -5.84 -26.93 22.01
CA SER A 402 -6.38 -25.65 22.47
C SER A 402 -5.66 -24.46 21.84
N LEU A 403 -6.34 -23.31 21.75
CA LEU A 403 -5.75 -22.08 21.23
C LEU A 403 -4.63 -21.55 22.15
N GLU A 404 -4.72 -21.79 23.46
CA GLU A 404 -3.65 -21.49 24.40
C GLU A 404 -2.38 -22.29 24.10
N GLN A 405 -2.51 -23.59 23.79
CA GLN A 405 -1.37 -24.41 23.39
C GLN A 405 -0.72 -23.90 22.10
N VAL A 406 -1.51 -23.46 21.13
CA VAL A 406 -1.00 -22.84 19.90
C VAL A 406 -0.21 -21.56 20.23
N LYS A 407 -0.80 -20.66 21.03
CA LYS A 407 -0.13 -19.42 21.49
C LYS A 407 1.21 -19.75 22.18
N ASP A 408 1.21 -20.68 23.13
CA ASP A 408 2.41 -21.00 23.90
C ASP A 408 3.51 -21.63 23.02
N LEU A 409 3.17 -22.45 22.04
CA LEU A 409 4.11 -22.99 21.07
C LEU A 409 4.75 -21.87 20.22
N MET A 410 3.95 -20.89 19.78
CA MET A 410 4.44 -19.76 18.97
C MET A 410 5.31 -18.82 19.81
N LEU A 411 4.89 -18.48 21.03
CA LEU A 411 5.69 -17.66 21.94
C LEU A 411 6.99 -18.38 22.36
N GLY A 412 6.98 -19.71 22.43
CA GLY A 412 8.18 -20.51 22.61
C GLY A 412 9.24 -20.26 21.54
N GLN A 413 8.84 -19.99 20.27
CA GLN A 413 9.77 -19.64 19.20
C GLN A 413 10.33 -18.21 19.34
N ILE A 414 9.55 -17.30 19.91
CA ILE A 414 10.04 -15.97 20.30
C ILE A 414 11.09 -16.08 21.40
N GLU A 415 10.88 -16.94 22.40
CA GLU A 415 11.89 -17.17 23.45
C GLU A 415 13.15 -17.85 22.90
N ASP A 416 13.04 -18.78 21.95
CA ASP A 416 14.19 -19.35 21.24
C ASP A 416 14.96 -18.27 20.46
N LEU A 417 14.26 -17.37 19.77
CA LEU A 417 14.86 -16.23 19.08
C LEU A 417 15.62 -15.31 20.05
N LYS A 418 15.01 -14.94 21.19
CA LYS A 418 15.60 -14.08 22.23
C LYS A 418 16.85 -14.69 22.86
N LYS A 419 16.92 -16.01 22.95
CA LYS A 419 18.09 -16.76 23.47
C LYS A 419 19.13 -17.03 22.40
N GLY A 420 18.85 -16.71 21.13
CA GLY A 420 19.72 -17.04 20.00
C GLY A 420 19.77 -18.55 19.70
N ASN A 421 18.72 -19.31 20.04
CA ASN A 421 18.63 -20.75 19.82
C ASN A 421 18.28 -21.08 18.35
N PHE A 422 19.11 -20.60 17.41
CA PHE A 422 18.99 -20.90 15.99
C PHE A 422 20.40 -21.03 15.39
N ASP A 423 20.50 -21.70 14.25
CA ASP A 423 21.74 -21.98 13.58
C ASP A 423 22.46 -20.68 13.18
N ASP A 424 23.77 -20.60 13.37
CA ASP A 424 24.57 -19.44 13.01
C ASP A 424 24.59 -19.18 11.50
N ASP A 425 24.44 -20.23 10.67
CA ASP A 425 24.35 -20.13 9.21
C ASP A 425 22.97 -19.67 8.70
N LEU A 426 21.97 -19.54 9.59
CA LEU A 426 20.60 -19.17 9.19
C LEU A 426 20.56 -17.73 8.65
N ILE A 427 21.18 -16.77 9.34
CA ILE A 427 21.21 -15.37 8.92
C ILE A 427 21.89 -15.20 7.56
N PRO A 428 23.11 -15.69 7.32
CA PRO A 428 23.74 -15.64 6.01
C PRO A 428 22.90 -16.29 4.90
N SER A 429 22.24 -17.40 5.20
CA SER A 429 21.36 -18.10 4.27
C SER A 429 20.15 -17.28 3.88
N ILE A 430 19.49 -16.63 4.84
CA ILE A 430 18.35 -15.73 4.62
C ILE A 430 18.80 -14.54 3.76
N ILE A 431 19.90 -13.88 4.12
CA ILE A 431 20.44 -12.72 3.39
C ILE A 431 20.74 -13.09 1.93
N ASN A 432 21.33 -14.26 1.68
CA ASN A 432 21.58 -14.74 0.33
C ASN A 432 20.29 -14.99 -0.46
N ASN A 433 19.24 -15.51 0.18
CA ASN A 433 17.92 -15.66 -0.44
C ASN A 433 17.28 -14.30 -0.74
N MET A 434 17.35 -13.35 0.20
CA MET A 434 16.85 -11.98 -0.01
C MET A 434 17.61 -11.27 -1.14
N LYS A 435 18.92 -11.44 -1.23
CA LYS A 435 19.75 -10.94 -2.34
C LYS A 435 19.28 -11.50 -3.69
N LYS A 436 19.08 -12.81 -3.75
CA LYS A 436 18.55 -13.46 -4.95
C LYS A 436 17.17 -12.89 -5.33
N TYR A 437 16.28 -12.75 -4.36
CA TYR A 437 14.95 -12.19 -4.58
C TYR A 437 15.01 -10.76 -5.11
N VAL A 438 15.83 -9.89 -4.52
CA VAL A 438 16.02 -8.51 -4.98
C VAL A 438 16.52 -8.48 -6.43
N ILE A 439 17.53 -9.31 -6.77
CA ILE A 439 18.04 -9.38 -8.14
C ILE A 439 16.92 -9.81 -9.11
N GLN A 440 16.17 -10.88 -8.78
CA GLN A 440 15.06 -11.34 -9.61
C GLN A 440 13.94 -10.31 -9.73
N SER A 441 13.62 -9.61 -8.65
CA SER A 441 12.60 -8.56 -8.64
C SER A 441 13.00 -7.38 -9.54
N THR A 442 14.28 -6.99 -9.55
CA THR A 442 14.76 -5.92 -10.42
C THR A 442 14.86 -6.31 -11.90
N GLU A 443 14.66 -7.58 -12.25
CA GLU A 443 14.54 -8.00 -13.66
C GLU A 443 13.15 -7.70 -14.26
N SER A 444 12.11 -7.69 -13.45
CA SER A 444 10.74 -7.38 -13.86
C SER A 444 10.51 -5.86 -13.85
N TYR A 445 10.04 -5.31 -14.97
CA TYR A 445 9.69 -3.89 -15.05
C TYR A 445 8.54 -3.54 -14.09
N ALA A 446 7.58 -4.43 -13.90
CA ALA A 446 6.47 -4.23 -12.97
C ALA A 446 6.94 -4.17 -11.51
N ASN A 447 7.83 -5.09 -11.10
CA ASN A 447 8.39 -5.09 -9.75
C ASN A 447 9.28 -3.86 -9.49
N ARG A 448 10.06 -3.40 -10.50
CA ARG A 448 10.82 -2.14 -10.39
C ARG A 448 9.89 -0.96 -10.10
N ALA A 449 8.81 -0.82 -10.88
CA ALA A 449 7.84 0.24 -10.69
C ALA A 449 7.22 0.18 -9.28
N ASN A 450 6.85 -1.02 -8.80
CA ASN A 450 6.29 -1.20 -7.47
C ASN A 450 7.29 -0.78 -6.36
N MET A 451 8.54 -1.24 -6.43
CA MET A 451 9.57 -0.86 -5.44
C MET A 451 9.81 0.65 -5.39
N LEU A 452 9.80 1.33 -6.54
CA LEU A 452 9.99 2.78 -6.65
C LEU A 452 8.77 3.55 -6.13
N MET A 453 7.58 3.06 -6.43
CA MET A 453 6.32 3.61 -5.93
C MET A 453 6.25 3.49 -4.39
N ASP A 454 6.57 2.32 -3.83
CA ASP A 454 6.62 2.10 -2.39
C ASP A 454 7.66 3.00 -1.72
N ALA A 455 8.86 3.13 -2.30
CA ALA A 455 9.88 4.03 -1.77
C ALA A 455 9.39 5.48 -1.69
N PHE A 456 8.68 5.96 -2.72
CA PHE A 456 8.09 7.29 -2.71
C PHE A 456 7.01 7.42 -1.63
N THR A 457 6.02 6.53 -1.63
CA THR A 457 4.84 6.65 -0.77
C THR A 457 5.15 6.44 0.70
N ASP A 458 6.09 5.56 1.01
CA ASP A 458 6.47 5.20 2.37
C ASP A 458 7.63 6.07 2.91
N ASN A 459 8.00 7.13 2.17
CA ASN A 459 9.09 8.07 2.50
C ASN A 459 10.45 7.40 2.72
N LEU A 460 10.74 6.33 1.97
CA LEU A 460 12.01 5.63 2.06
C LEU A 460 13.06 6.29 1.15
N ASP A 461 14.28 6.45 1.65
CA ASP A 461 15.39 6.88 0.81
C ASP A 461 15.76 5.75 -0.18
N TRP A 462 15.69 6.02 -1.49
CA TRP A 462 16.00 5.03 -2.51
C TRP A 462 17.44 4.53 -2.42
N LYS A 463 18.37 5.37 -1.99
CA LYS A 463 19.75 4.96 -1.73
C LYS A 463 19.82 3.84 -0.69
N ASP A 464 19.05 3.95 0.39
CA ASP A 464 19.01 2.95 1.45
C ASP A 464 18.31 1.67 0.97
N ARG A 465 17.32 1.79 0.07
CA ARG A 465 16.71 0.62 -0.60
C ARG A 465 17.68 -0.12 -1.51
N VAL A 466 18.50 0.60 -2.28
CA VAL A 466 19.55 0.00 -3.11
C VAL A 466 20.63 -0.67 -2.24
N ALA A 467 20.99 -0.05 -1.12
CA ALA A 467 21.97 -0.57 -0.17
C ALA A 467 21.41 -1.70 0.72
N TYR A 468 20.10 -1.92 0.77
CA TYR A 468 19.38 -2.74 1.74
C TYR A 468 20.02 -4.11 1.99
N VAL A 469 20.29 -4.88 0.94
CA VAL A 469 20.89 -6.23 1.12
C VAL A 469 22.32 -6.15 1.63
N ASN A 470 23.08 -5.11 1.23
CA ASN A 470 24.43 -4.89 1.73
C ASN A 470 24.41 -4.50 3.21
N ASP A 471 23.42 -3.74 3.66
CA ASP A 471 23.27 -3.37 5.07
C ASP A 471 22.80 -4.55 5.91
N LEU A 472 21.88 -5.38 5.40
CA LEU A 472 21.52 -6.65 6.04
C LEU A 472 22.72 -7.55 6.28
N SER A 473 23.69 -7.58 5.37
CA SER A 473 24.90 -8.43 5.51
C SER A 473 25.82 -8.04 6.67
N LYS A 474 25.62 -6.87 7.26
CA LYS A 474 26.36 -6.38 8.43
C LYS A 474 25.71 -6.77 9.76
N ILE A 475 24.45 -7.25 9.71
CA ILE A 475 23.69 -7.61 10.92
C ILE A 475 24.21 -8.93 11.47
N THR A 476 24.43 -8.92 12.77
CA THR A 476 24.90 -10.08 13.52
C THR A 476 23.76 -10.77 14.27
N LYS A 477 24.00 -12.00 14.70
CA LYS A 477 23.09 -12.73 15.59
C LYS A 477 22.84 -11.96 16.91
N ALA A 478 23.87 -11.26 17.43
CA ALA A 478 23.73 -10.45 18.62
C ALA A 478 22.77 -9.27 18.43
N ASP A 479 22.76 -8.64 17.26
CA ASP A 479 21.81 -7.54 16.93
C ASP A 479 20.38 -8.06 16.91
N ILE A 480 20.13 -9.23 16.32
CA ILE A 480 18.83 -9.89 16.31
C ILE A 480 18.35 -10.24 17.72
N VAL A 481 19.22 -10.82 18.54
CA VAL A 481 18.91 -11.16 19.93
C VAL A 481 18.61 -9.90 20.75
N ALA A 482 19.38 -8.83 20.56
CA ALA A 482 19.15 -7.55 21.23
C ALA A 482 17.79 -6.94 20.83
N PHE A 483 17.48 -6.92 19.53
CA PHE A 483 16.18 -6.46 19.00
C PHE A 483 15.03 -7.28 19.59
N ALA A 484 15.12 -8.61 19.55
CA ALA A 484 14.07 -9.49 20.07
C ALA A 484 13.84 -9.26 21.58
N ASN A 485 14.88 -9.11 22.37
CA ASN A 485 14.78 -8.82 23.81
C ASN A 485 14.20 -7.43 24.09
N LYS A 486 14.45 -6.43 23.23
CA LYS A 486 13.93 -5.08 23.37
C LYS A 486 12.44 -4.98 23.05
N TYR A 487 11.98 -5.67 22.00
CA TYR A 487 10.63 -5.46 21.44
C TYR A 487 9.65 -6.60 21.67
N LEU A 488 10.12 -7.84 21.91
CA LEU A 488 9.28 -9.04 21.93
C LEU A 488 9.18 -9.63 23.36
N GLY A 489 8.68 -8.82 24.29
CA GLY A 489 8.41 -9.23 25.67
C GLY A 489 6.95 -9.62 25.91
N ASN A 490 6.44 -9.32 27.12
CA ASN A 490 5.03 -9.50 27.47
C ASN A 490 4.12 -8.35 26.95
N ASN A 491 4.57 -7.66 25.92
CA ASN A 491 3.95 -6.47 25.33
C ASN A 491 3.23 -6.78 24.01
N TYR A 492 2.51 -7.90 23.96
CA TYR A 492 1.82 -8.35 22.76
C TYR A 492 0.30 -8.30 22.90
N VAL A 493 -0.37 -8.30 21.77
CA VAL A 493 -1.80 -8.57 21.62
C VAL A 493 -1.96 -9.98 21.10
N VAL A 494 -2.87 -10.75 21.66
CA VAL A 494 -3.30 -12.04 21.14
C VAL A 494 -4.80 -12.03 20.86
N VAL A 495 -5.19 -12.49 19.67
CA VAL A 495 -6.58 -12.70 19.28
C VAL A 495 -6.80 -14.20 19.08
N TYR A 496 -7.69 -14.76 19.88
CA TYR A 496 -8.20 -16.11 19.70
C TYR A 496 -9.41 -16.04 18.76
N LYS A 497 -9.26 -16.58 17.57
CA LYS A 497 -10.36 -16.77 16.65
C LYS A 497 -11.00 -18.12 16.93
N GLU A 498 -12.19 -18.11 17.49
CA GLU A 498 -12.98 -19.31 17.84
C GLU A 498 -14.00 -19.59 16.73
N LYS A 499 -14.24 -20.88 16.44
CA LYS A 499 -15.29 -21.28 15.50
C LYS A 499 -16.65 -21.16 16.13
N GLY A 500 -17.58 -20.44 15.51
CA GLY A 500 -18.94 -20.26 16.01
C GLY A 500 -19.78 -19.39 15.09
N GLN A 501 -21.02 -19.14 15.51
CA GLN A 501 -21.89 -18.19 14.82
C GLN A 501 -21.65 -16.78 15.37
N ARG A 502 -21.52 -15.81 14.49
CA ARG A 502 -21.48 -14.39 14.86
C ARG A 502 -22.88 -13.96 15.31
N THR A 503 -22.97 -13.35 16.48
CA THR A 503 -24.26 -12.96 17.08
C THR A 503 -24.61 -11.49 16.82
N ASN A 504 -23.68 -10.63 16.45
CA ASN A 504 -23.87 -9.17 16.37
C ASN A 504 -23.16 -8.55 15.16
N VAL A 505 -23.46 -9.01 13.95
CA VAL A 505 -22.96 -8.36 12.73
C VAL A 505 -23.90 -7.22 12.34
N GLU A 506 -23.47 -5.99 12.54
CA GLU A 506 -24.18 -4.83 12.01
C GLU A 506 -23.91 -4.74 10.49
N LYS A 507 -24.88 -5.18 9.68
CA LYS A 507 -24.83 -4.99 8.23
C LYS A 507 -25.35 -3.60 7.84
N ILE A 508 -24.77 -3.05 6.77
CA ILE A 508 -25.32 -1.85 6.17
C ILE A 508 -26.55 -2.26 5.37
N GLU A 509 -27.74 -1.85 5.85
CA GLU A 509 -28.93 -1.91 5.04
C GLU A 509 -28.88 -0.82 3.97
N LYS A 510 -28.98 -1.24 2.71
CA LYS A 510 -28.98 -0.32 1.58
C LYS A 510 -30.35 0.35 1.45
N PRO A 511 -30.42 1.68 1.30
CA PRO A 511 -31.66 2.29 0.79
C PRO A 511 -31.95 1.75 -0.61
N ALA A 512 -33.20 1.47 -0.92
CA ALA A 512 -33.58 1.09 -2.28
C ALA A 512 -33.26 2.22 -3.25
N ILE A 513 -32.49 1.93 -4.30
CA ILE A 513 -32.24 2.85 -5.41
C ILE A 513 -32.86 2.33 -6.70
N THR A 514 -33.25 3.25 -7.56
CA THR A 514 -33.70 2.93 -8.91
C THR A 514 -32.47 2.61 -9.77
N PRO A 515 -32.45 1.44 -10.48
CA PRO A 515 -31.38 1.17 -11.42
C PRO A 515 -31.25 2.28 -12.44
N VAL A 516 -30.04 2.81 -12.62
CA VAL A 516 -29.79 3.89 -13.56
C VAL A 516 -29.38 3.37 -14.93
N GLU A 517 -29.96 3.92 -15.99
CA GLU A 517 -29.48 3.71 -17.34
C GLU A 517 -28.30 4.67 -17.57
N THR A 518 -27.18 4.13 -18.01
CA THR A 518 -25.97 4.89 -18.38
C THR A 518 -25.65 4.63 -19.85
N ASN A 519 -25.01 5.58 -20.50
CA ASN A 519 -24.70 5.52 -21.95
C ASN A 519 -23.41 4.70 -22.18
N ALA A 520 -23.42 3.45 -21.70
CA ALA A 520 -22.23 2.60 -21.73
C ALA A 520 -21.74 2.27 -23.16
N ASP A 521 -22.57 2.45 -24.19
CA ASP A 521 -22.26 2.28 -25.62
C ASP A 521 -21.70 3.55 -26.27
N LYS A 522 -21.73 4.69 -25.60
CA LYS A 522 -21.32 5.99 -26.12
C LYS A 522 -19.88 6.34 -25.73
N GLN A 523 -19.37 7.39 -26.34
CA GLN A 523 -18.08 8.01 -26.06
C GLN A 523 -18.25 9.54 -26.07
N SER A 524 -17.45 10.21 -25.22
CA SER A 524 -17.32 11.67 -25.26
C SER A 524 -16.45 12.13 -26.44
N ALA A 525 -16.29 13.43 -26.57
CA ALA A 525 -15.42 14.02 -27.59
C ALA A 525 -13.93 14.06 -27.20
N PHE A 526 -13.56 13.54 -26.02
CA PHE A 526 -12.19 13.56 -25.46
C PHE A 526 -11.22 12.63 -26.20
#